data_e51e8565585f6d7fb82df0e1d952fad3
#
_entry.id   e51e8565585f6d7fb82df0e1d952fad3
#
_cell.length_a   1.000
_cell.length_b   1.000
_cell.length_c   1.000
_cell.angle_alpha   90.00
_cell.angle_beta   90.00
_cell.angle_gamma   90.00
#
_symmetry.space_group_name_H-M   'P 1'
#
loop_
_entity.id
_entity.type
_entity.pdbx_description
1 polymer ?
#
loop_
_entity_poly.entity_id
_entity_poly.type
_entity_poly.pdbx_seq_one_letter_code
_entity_poly.pdbx_strand_id
1 'polypeptide(L)'
;MVGEQARRRIDERWDDFVVDGLGIRCIDHRPWVTGAETCEFVLALEAVGRHEQALEQFTNMQHLREEDGSYWTGLVFADGKRWPVELSTWTGAVVLLAADALSRTTPGNEIFRYVSAHTTRRLQARPGDPADCVPGEACPTALPVQ
;
A
#
# COMPACT_ATOMS: atom_id res chain seq x y z
N MET A 1 -12.73 1.05 15.57
CA MET A 1 -11.81 0.32 16.49
C MET A 1 -10.50 -0.06 15.82
N VAL A 2 -10.45 -0.92 14.79
CA VAL A 2 -9.16 -1.28 14.14
C VAL A 2 -8.43 -0.06 13.55
N GLY A 3 -9.14 0.80 12.83
CA GLY A 3 -8.52 1.99 12.24
C GLY A 3 -7.98 3.01 13.26
N GLU A 4 -8.60 3.13 14.43
CA GLU A 4 -8.12 4.02 15.50
C GLU A 4 -6.85 3.48 16.17
N GLN A 5 -6.77 2.18 16.41
CA GLN A 5 -5.55 1.55 16.90
C GLN A 5 -4.39 1.69 15.92
N ALA A 6 -4.67 1.52 14.62
CA ALA A 6 -3.66 1.69 13.58
C ALA A 6 -3.16 3.15 13.52
N ARG A 7 -4.05 4.14 13.55
CA ARG A 7 -3.67 5.57 13.61
C ARG A 7 -2.78 5.87 14.80
N ARG A 8 -3.19 5.43 16.00
CA ARG A 8 -2.39 5.62 17.21
C ARG A 8 -1.01 4.97 17.08
N ARG A 9 -0.94 3.75 16.55
CA ARG A 9 0.35 3.06 16.36
C ARG A 9 1.27 3.81 15.38
N ILE A 10 0.71 4.37 14.32
CA ILE A 10 1.46 5.22 13.38
C ILE A 10 2.00 6.45 14.11
N ASP A 11 1.17 7.15 14.90
CA ASP A 11 1.58 8.36 15.64
C ASP A 11 2.68 8.04 16.67
N GLU A 12 2.55 6.95 17.41
CA GLU A 12 3.52 6.52 18.43
C GLU A 12 4.90 6.19 17.86
N ARG A 13 4.97 5.80 16.56
CA ARG A 13 6.22 5.33 15.94
C ARG A 13 6.70 6.22 14.80
N TRP A 14 6.02 7.34 14.55
CA TRP A 14 6.34 8.23 13.45
C TRP A 14 7.81 8.66 13.46
N ASP A 15 8.27 9.24 14.55
CA ASP A 15 9.61 9.79 14.67
C ASP A 15 10.71 8.71 14.72
N ASP A 16 10.35 7.47 15.06
CA ASP A 16 11.30 6.37 15.04
C ASP A 16 11.62 5.90 13.61
N PHE A 17 10.64 5.97 12.71
CA PHE A 17 10.76 5.41 11.37
C PHE A 17 10.84 6.45 10.26
N VAL A 18 10.09 7.54 10.31
CA VAL A 18 10.07 8.53 9.24
C VAL A 18 11.37 9.34 9.22
N VAL A 19 11.94 9.47 8.03
CA VAL A 19 13.11 10.31 7.75
C VAL A 19 12.72 11.34 6.72
N ASP A 20 12.68 12.60 7.13
CA ASP A 20 12.22 13.71 6.31
C ASP A 20 12.92 13.74 4.94
N GLY A 21 12.13 13.81 3.88
CA GLY A 21 12.60 13.85 2.51
C GLY A 21 13.18 12.55 1.95
N LEU A 22 13.19 11.45 2.74
CA LEU A 22 13.81 10.19 2.31
C LEU A 22 12.88 8.97 2.35
N GLY A 23 11.80 9.00 3.15
CA GLY A 23 10.91 7.85 3.36
C GLY A 23 11.04 7.26 4.76
N ILE A 24 10.85 5.96 4.92
CA ILE A 24 10.94 5.32 6.23
C ILE A 24 12.15 4.39 6.38
N ARG A 25 12.61 4.26 7.63
CA ARG A 25 13.61 3.25 7.98
C ARG A 25 13.02 1.86 7.93
N CYS A 26 13.78 0.92 7.41
CA CYS A 26 13.44 -0.51 7.52
C CYS A 26 13.53 -0.98 8.99
N ILE A 27 14.51 -0.44 9.74
CA ILE A 27 14.76 -0.74 11.15
C ILE A 27 14.97 0.59 11.89
N ASP A 28 14.26 0.82 12.99
CA ASP A 28 14.19 2.09 13.73
C ASP A 28 15.55 2.67 14.18
N HIS A 29 16.51 1.82 14.48
CA HIS A 29 17.85 2.23 14.97
C HIS A 29 18.94 2.21 13.88
N ARG A 30 18.57 1.96 12.60
CA ARG A 30 19.55 1.93 11.49
C ARG A 30 19.36 3.15 10.57
N PRO A 31 20.46 3.74 10.07
CA PRO A 31 20.40 4.88 9.16
C PRO A 31 20.11 4.43 7.71
N TRP A 32 19.09 3.61 7.52
CA TRP A 32 18.75 2.97 6.26
C TRP A 32 17.28 3.11 5.96
N VAL A 33 16.96 3.83 4.88
CA VAL A 33 15.62 3.94 4.32
C VAL A 33 15.45 3.01 3.13
N THR A 34 14.26 2.46 2.97
CA THR A 34 13.95 1.47 1.93
C THR A 34 12.70 1.84 1.16
N GLY A 35 12.73 1.55 -0.15
CA GLY A 35 11.64 1.92 -1.05
C GLY A 35 10.39 1.09 -0.85
N ALA A 36 10.56 -0.22 -0.70
CA ALA A 36 9.42 -1.14 -0.53
C ALA A 36 8.65 -0.84 0.76
N GLU A 37 9.34 -0.78 1.90
CA GLU A 37 8.72 -0.49 3.20
C GLU A 37 8.09 0.91 3.24
N THR A 38 8.71 1.90 2.55
CA THR A 38 8.09 3.23 2.41
C THR A 38 6.77 3.14 1.63
N CYS A 39 6.72 2.39 0.54
CA CYS A 39 5.49 2.18 -0.22
C CYS A 39 4.43 1.37 0.55
N GLU A 40 4.83 0.36 1.32
CA GLU A 40 3.93 -0.35 2.24
C GLU A 40 3.34 0.59 3.31
N PHE A 41 4.16 1.52 3.81
CA PHE A 41 3.68 2.56 4.72
C PHE A 41 2.70 3.53 4.05
N VAL A 42 2.93 3.89 2.77
CA VAL A 42 1.96 4.65 1.95
C VAL A 42 0.61 3.93 1.90
N LEU A 43 0.60 2.62 1.65
CA LEU A 43 -0.63 1.82 1.66
C LEU A 43 -1.32 1.83 3.03
N ALA A 44 -0.54 1.73 4.12
CA ALA A 44 -1.07 1.79 5.48
C ALA A 44 -1.66 3.17 5.81
N LEU A 45 -1.02 4.26 5.39
CA LEU A 45 -1.53 5.63 5.54
C LEU A 45 -2.83 5.84 4.76
N GLU A 46 -2.92 5.36 3.51
CA GLU A 46 -4.15 5.36 2.71
C GLU A 46 -5.26 4.58 3.39
N ALA A 47 -4.96 3.40 3.95
CA ALA A 47 -5.94 2.56 4.64
C ALA A 47 -6.54 3.25 5.88
N VAL A 48 -5.82 4.14 6.55
CA VAL A 48 -6.30 4.91 7.70
C VAL A 48 -6.78 6.32 7.33
N GLY A 49 -6.79 6.68 6.05
CA GLY A 49 -7.30 7.95 5.53
C GLY A 49 -6.34 9.14 5.68
N ARG A 50 -5.03 8.90 5.73
CA ARG A 50 -3.98 9.93 5.83
C ARG A 50 -3.35 10.19 4.46
N HIS A 51 -4.17 10.59 3.49
CA HIS A 51 -3.78 10.75 2.09
C HIS A 51 -2.60 11.72 1.86
N GLU A 52 -2.60 12.88 2.52
CA GLU A 52 -1.53 13.86 2.35
C GLU A 52 -0.18 13.31 2.81
N GLN A 53 -0.15 12.64 3.97
CA GLN A 53 1.06 12.00 4.47
C GLN A 53 1.50 10.82 3.59
N ALA A 54 0.55 10.07 3.03
CA ALA A 54 0.83 9.00 2.08
C ALA A 54 1.51 9.54 0.81
N LEU A 55 0.99 10.64 0.24
CA LEU A 55 1.56 11.29 -0.92
C LEU A 55 2.96 11.86 -0.64
N GLU A 56 3.15 12.46 0.53
CA GLU A 56 4.45 12.95 0.99
C GLU A 56 5.49 11.83 1.04
N GLN A 57 5.18 10.71 1.70
CA GLN A 57 6.09 9.57 1.79
C GLN A 57 6.38 8.94 0.43
N PHE A 58 5.39 8.85 -0.45
CA PHE A 58 5.58 8.39 -1.82
C PHE A 58 6.51 9.30 -2.62
N THR A 59 6.39 10.62 -2.43
CA THR A 59 7.26 11.61 -3.05
C THR A 59 8.69 11.51 -2.50
N ASN A 60 8.82 11.38 -1.18
CA ASN A 60 10.11 11.32 -0.49
C ASN A 60 10.96 10.15 -0.96
N MET A 61 10.37 8.99 -1.27
CA MET A 61 11.15 7.81 -1.70
C MET A 61 11.58 7.86 -3.18
N GLN A 62 11.15 8.85 -3.97
CA GLN A 62 11.47 8.91 -5.42
C GLN A 62 12.97 9.11 -5.71
N HIS A 63 13.79 9.53 -4.75
CA HIS A 63 15.24 9.54 -4.88
C HIS A 63 15.85 8.15 -5.13
N LEU A 64 15.09 7.07 -4.90
CA LEU A 64 15.49 5.69 -5.20
C LEU A 64 15.22 5.28 -6.65
N ARG A 65 14.54 6.11 -7.43
CA ARG A 65 14.20 5.83 -8.82
C ARG A 65 15.33 6.16 -9.76
N GLU A 66 15.63 5.24 -10.70
CA GLU A 66 16.53 5.46 -11.81
C GLU A 66 15.81 6.04 -13.04
N GLU A 67 16.59 6.54 -14.01
CA GLU A 67 16.06 7.14 -15.24
C GLU A 67 15.23 6.18 -16.09
N ASP A 68 15.58 4.89 -16.06
CA ASP A 68 14.85 3.82 -16.76
C ASP A 68 13.57 3.38 -16.06
N GLY A 69 13.28 3.96 -14.86
CA GLY A 69 12.11 3.65 -14.07
C GLY A 69 12.28 2.50 -13.07
N SER A 70 13.45 1.88 -13.02
CA SER A 70 13.79 0.90 -11.97
C SER A 70 14.02 1.56 -10.63
N TYR A 71 14.00 0.78 -9.55
CA TYR A 71 14.15 1.28 -8.19
C TYR A 71 15.22 0.53 -7.41
N TRP A 72 16.09 1.29 -6.74
CA TRP A 72 16.99 0.76 -5.72
C TRP A 72 16.21 0.24 -4.51
N THR A 73 16.74 -0.78 -3.86
CA THR A 73 16.15 -1.32 -2.62
C THR A 73 16.15 -0.27 -1.51
N GLY A 74 17.26 0.45 -1.32
CA GLY A 74 17.32 1.47 -0.29
C GLY A 74 18.60 2.30 -0.29
N LEU A 75 18.65 3.22 0.67
CA LEU A 75 19.75 4.18 0.87
C LEU A 75 20.18 4.18 2.34
N VAL A 76 21.47 4.02 2.58
CA VAL A 76 22.09 4.35 3.88
C VAL A 76 22.30 5.85 3.92
N PHE A 77 21.43 6.58 4.59
CA PHE A 77 21.45 8.05 4.57
C PHE A 77 22.60 8.67 5.37
N ALA A 78 23.31 7.88 6.21
CA ALA A 78 24.51 8.34 6.92
C ALA A 78 25.70 8.59 5.99
N ASP A 79 25.79 7.86 4.87
CA ASP A 79 26.93 7.97 3.91
C ASP A 79 26.49 8.06 2.45
N GLY A 80 25.18 8.09 2.19
CA GLY A 80 24.61 8.23 0.86
C GLY A 80 24.72 7.00 -0.04
N LYS A 81 25.08 5.84 0.49
CA LYS A 81 25.28 4.62 -0.30
C LYS A 81 23.99 3.86 -0.53
N ARG A 82 23.84 3.32 -1.73
CA ARG A 82 22.79 2.33 -2.03
C ARG A 82 23.09 1.03 -1.31
N TRP A 83 22.07 0.47 -0.61
CA TRP A 83 22.22 -0.79 0.12
C TRP A 83 20.89 -1.55 0.17
N PRO A 84 20.90 -2.86 -0.17
CA PRO A 84 21.97 -3.52 -0.92
C PRO A 84 22.18 -2.85 -2.29
N VAL A 85 23.32 -3.11 -2.96
CA VAL A 85 23.60 -2.54 -4.29
C VAL A 85 22.86 -3.37 -5.33
N GLU A 86 21.55 -3.16 -5.38
CA GLU A 86 20.66 -3.87 -6.28
C GLU A 86 19.44 -3.03 -6.66
N LEU A 87 18.96 -3.22 -7.88
CA LEU A 87 17.65 -2.77 -8.34
C LEU A 87 16.63 -3.86 -8.03
N SER A 88 15.59 -3.52 -7.30
CA SER A 88 14.65 -4.49 -6.75
C SER A 88 13.31 -4.49 -7.49
N THR A 89 12.95 -5.63 -8.07
CA THR A 89 11.61 -5.84 -8.64
C THR A 89 10.51 -5.80 -7.57
N TRP A 90 10.84 -6.19 -6.33
CA TRP A 90 9.96 -6.04 -5.18
C TRP A 90 9.61 -4.58 -4.94
N THR A 91 10.63 -3.69 -4.88
CA THR A 91 10.40 -2.25 -4.72
C THR A 91 9.56 -1.71 -5.87
N GLY A 92 9.87 -2.05 -7.11
CA GLY A 92 9.08 -1.62 -8.28
C GLY A 92 7.62 -2.08 -8.21
N ALA A 93 7.36 -3.31 -7.78
CA ALA A 93 6.00 -3.83 -7.63
C ALA A 93 5.20 -3.06 -6.56
N VAL A 94 5.79 -2.79 -5.39
CA VAL A 94 5.09 -2.05 -4.31
C VAL A 94 4.90 -0.58 -4.68
N VAL A 95 5.81 0.02 -5.45
CA VAL A 95 5.63 1.37 -6.03
C VAL A 95 4.38 1.42 -6.90
N LEU A 96 4.14 0.43 -7.76
CA LEU A 96 2.93 0.38 -8.59
C LEU A 96 1.67 0.28 -7.74
N LEU A 97 1.67 -0.55 -6.70
CA LEU A 97 0.54 -0.68 -5.77
C LEU A 97 0.27 0.63 -5.02
N ALA A 98 1.31 1.29 -4.52
CA ALA A 98 1.20 2.56 -3.83
C ALA A 98 0.69 3.68 -4.77
N ALA A 99 1.23 3.75 -6.00
CA ALA A 99 0.77 4.69 -7.01
C ALA A 99 -0.71 4.50 -7.37
N ASP A 100 -1.16 3.25 -7.52
CA ASP A 100 -2.57 2.94 -7.79
C ASP A 100 -3.46 3.31 -6.61
N ALA A 101 -3.05 3.01 -5.37
CA ALA A 101 -3.78 3.39 -4.17
C ALA A 101 -3.94 4.92 -4.03
N LEU A 102 -2.91 5.68 -4.35
CA LEU A 102 -2.92 7.16 -4.32
C LEU A 102 -3.76 7.75 -5.45
N SER A 103 -3.56 7.27 -6.68
CA SER A 103 -4.22 7.81 -7.88
C SER A 103 -5.64 7.31 -8.09
N ARG A 104 -5.99 6.18 -7.46
CA ARG A 104 -7.30 5.49 -7.60
C ARG A 104 -7.63 5.14 -9.05
N THR A 105 -6.62 4.74 -9.81
CA THR A 105 -6.75 4.56 -11.26
C THR A 105 -7.41 3.23 -11.62
N THR A 106 -7.10 2.14 -10.90
CA THR A 106 -7.65 0.82 -11.21
C THR A 106 -8.67 0.35 -10.16
N PRO A 107 -9.52 -0.63 -10.48
CA PRO A 107 -10.39 -1.26 -9.48
C PRO A 107 -9.64 -1.94 -8.33
N GLY A 108 -8.33 -2.27 -8.52
CA GLY A 108 -7.47 -2.86 -7.50
C GLY A 108 -7.00 -1.91 -6.41
N ASN A 109 -7.16 -0.60 -6.59
CA ASN A 109 -6.68 0.43 -5.65
C ASN A 109 -7.22 0.29 -4.22
N GLU A 110 -8.33 -0.41 -4.04
CA GLU A 110 -8.97 -0.60 -2.72
C GLU A 110 -8.51 -1.86 -1.97
N ILE A 111 -7.66 -2.71 -2.57
CA ILE A 111 -7.25 -3.99 -1.97
C ILE A 111 -6.67 -3.82 -0.56
N PHE A 112 -5.90 -2.76 -0.33
CA PHE A 112 -5.25 -2.48 0.94
C PHE A 112 -6.02 -1.48 1.82
N ARG A 113 -7.15 -0.96 1.34
CA ARG A 113 -8.00 -0.09 2.15
C ARG A 113 -8.89 -0.92 3.06
N TYR A 114 -9.23 -0.33 4.22
CA TYR A 114 -10.21 -0.93 5.11
C TYR A 114 -11.54 -1.04 4.37
N VAL A 115 -11.84 -2.25 3.94
CA VAL A 115 -13.12 -2.59 3.35
C VAL A 115 -14.12 -2.77 4.48
N SER A 116 -15.21 -1.98 4.49
CA SER A 116 -16.29 -2.18 5.46
C SER A 116 -16.85 -3.61 5.34
N ALA A 117 -17.44 -4.14 6.42
CA ALA A 117 -17.99 -5.50 6.46
C ALA A 117 -18.94 -5.83 5.28
N HIS A 118 -19.52 -4.81 4.63
CA HIS A 118 -20.37 -4.96 3.43
C HIS A 118 -19.57 -5.32 2.17
N THR A 119 -18.32 -4.82 2.02
CA THR A 119 -17.47 -5.13 0.85
C THR A 119 -16.81 -6.51 1.01
N THR A 120 -16.45 -6.90 2.23
CA THR A 120 -15.96 -8.26 2.52
C THR A 120 -17.00 -9.31 2.12
N ARG A 121 -18.28 -9.01 2.30
CA ARG A 121 -19.38 -9.91 1.89
C ARG A 121 -19.46 -10.05 0.36
N ARG A 122 -19.22 -8.97 -0.41
CA ARG A 122 -19.18 -9.04 -1.88
C ARG A 122 -17.99 -9.83 -2.43
N LEU A 123 -16.82 -9.71 -1.81
CA LEU A 123 -15.62 -10.45 -2.22
C LEU A 123 -15.71 -11.94 -1.87
N GLN A 124 -16.55 -12.31 -0.89
CA GLN A 124 -16.77 -13.70 -0.48
C GLN A 124 -17.97 -14.36 -1.19
N ALA A 125 -18.84 -13.57 -1.82
CA ALA A 125 -19.97 -14.08 -2.57
C ALA A 125 -19.47 -14.77 -3.84
N ARG A 126 -19.72 -16.07 -3.94
CA ARG A 126 -19.54 -16.81 -5.19
C ARG A 126 -20.67 -16.45 -6.15
N PRO A 127 -20.43 -16.34 -7.46
CA PRO A 127 -21.50 -16.19 -8.43
C PRO A 127 -22.56 -17.28 -8.22
N GLY A 128 -23.80 -16.89 -7.92
CA GLY A 128 -24.90 -17.81 -7.65
C GLY A 128 -25.20 -18.06 -6.16
N ASP A 129 -24.58 -17.33 -5.22
CA ASP A 129 -24.95 -17.42 -3.80
C ASP A 129 -26.38 -16.89 -3.59
N PRO A 130 -27.26 -17.64 -2.91
CA PRO A 130 -28.65 -17.23 -2.62
C PRO A 130 -28.78 -15.88 -1.91
N ALA A 131 -27.71 -15.39 -1.28
CA ALA A 131 -27.66 -14.10 -0.62
C ALA A 131 -27.63 -12.90 -1.59
N ASP A 132 -27.35 -13.13 -2.89
CA ASP A 132 -27.35 -12.11 -3.94
C ASP A 132 -28.71 -11.94 -4.62
N CYS A 133 -29.72 -12.73 -4.25
CA CYS A 133 -31.05 -12.63 -4.80
C CYS A 133 -31.85 -11.54 -4.10
N VAL A 134 -32.23 -10.51 -4.84
CA VAL A 134 -33.19 -9.48 -4.37
C VAL A 134 -34.58 -10.06 -4.39
N PRO A 135 -35.40 -9.94 -3.34
CA PRO A 135 -36.77 -10.42 -3.36
C PRO A 135 -37.55 -9.75 -4.51
N GLY A 136 -37.97 -10.56 -5.50
CA GLY A 136 -38.74 -10.09 -6.67
C GLY A 136 -37.99 -10.06 -8.01
N GLU A 137 -36.66 -10.34 -8.04
CA GLU A 137 -35.90 -10.47 -9.28
C GLU A 137 -35.48 -11.93 -9.52
N ALA A 138 -35.42 -12.33 -10.80
CA ALA A 138 -34.96 -13.67 -11.17
C ALA A 138 -33.42 -13.81 -10.85
N CYS A 139 -33.08 -14.78 -10.02
CA CYS A 139 -31.73 -15.10 -9.68
C CYS A 139 -30.92 -15.50 -10.92
N PRO A 140 -29.72 -14.93 -11.19
CA PRO A 140 -28.92 -15.33 -12.33
C PRO A 140 -28.51 -16.80 -12.19
N THR A 141 -28.98 -17.65 -13.08
CA THR A 141 -28.58 -19.04 -13.17
C THR A 141 -27.12 -19.14 -13.56
N ALA A 142 -26.35 -19.94 -12.81
CA ALA A 142 -24.96 -20.24 -13.11
C ALA A 142 -24.84 -20.75 -14.57
N LEU A 143 -23.93 -20.12 -15.34
CA LEU A 143 -23.61 -20.59 -16.68
C LEU A 143 -23.03 -22.03 -16.59
N PRO A 144 -23.43 -22.95 -17.48
CA PRO A 144 -22.87 -24.30 -17.50
C PRO A 144 -21.38 -24.23 -17.86
N VAL A 145 -20.58 -24.87 -17.04
CA VAL A 145 -19.15 -25.11 -17.31
C VAL A 145 -19.07 -26.07 -18.49
N GLN A 146 -18.47 -25.61 -19.62
CA GLN A 146 -18.05 -26.47 -20.73
C GLN A 146 -16.67 -27.03 -20.48
#